data_9afc370d2f11c8c4a1540f62356fa0ce
#
_entry.id   9afc370d2f11c8c4a1540f62356fa0ce
#
_cell.length_a   1.000
_cell.length_b   1.000
_cell.length_c   1.000
_cell.angle_alpha   90.00
_cell.angle_beta   90.00
_cell.angle_gamma   90.00
#
_symmetry.space_group_name_H-M   'P 1'
#
loop_
_entity.id
_entity.type
_entity.pdbx_description
1 polymer ?
#
loop_
_entity_poly.entity_id
_entity_poly.type
_entity_poly.pdbx_seq_one_letter_code
_entity_poly.pdbx_strand_id
1 'polypeptide(L)'
;MIKSSQADSVSRGLLGFQLGNFKAFAETQSIPIRPLTLIFGANSSGKSSVIHGLLLVHHALDSGQVDVSRTALGGDSLDLGGFRQFVHRREAERRVELVLELSTDTLRGNAWRLLSRGRTAKVTLTVGMPLDDRGKPVSGQVPRLFSYEVEAGGKSV
;
A
#
# COMPACT_ATOMS: atom_id res chain seq x y z
N MET A 1 36.95 -27.95 7.37
CA MET A 1 36.79 -26.82 6.43
C MET A 1 35.32 -26.81 5.99
N ILE A 2 34.47 -26.08 6.71
CA ILE A 2 33.04 -26.06 6.48
C ILE A 2 32.80 -24.96 5.46
N LYS A 3 32.39 -25.35 4.24
CA LYS A 3 31.91 -24.38 3.23
C LYS A 3 30.65 -23.74 3.76
N SER A 4 30.70 -22.45 4.05
CA SER A 4 29.52 -21.63 4.25
C SER A 4 28.70 -21.64 2.95
N SER A 5 27.59 -22.34 2.94
CA SER A 5 26.59 -22.21 1.87
C SER A 5 26.15 -20.75 1.85
N GLN A 6 26.40 -20.05 0.76
CA GLN A 6 25.71 -18.81 0.44
C GLN A 6 24.22 -19.14 0.48
N ALA A 7 23.53 -18.58 1.49
CA ALA A 7 22.09 -18.55 1.48
C ALA A 7 21.68 -17.81 0.21
N ASP A 8 21.05 -18.50 -0.72
CA ASP A 8 20.44 -17.92 -1.91
C ASP A 8 19.67 -16.67 -1.48
N SER A 9 20.08 -15.53 -2.00
CA SER A 9 19.40 -14.27 -1.77
C SER A 9 17.99 -14.40 -2.37
N VAL A 10 17.04 -14.77 -1.56
CA VAL A 10 15.62 -14.71 -1.94
C VAL A 10 15.37 -13.29 -2.42
N SER A 11 15.19 -13.15 -3.71
CA SER A 11 14.92 -11.88 -4.38
C SER A 11 13.66 -11.25 -3.75
N ARG A 12 13.84 -10.19 -2.98
CA ARG A 12 12.77 -9.57 -2.19
C ARG A 12 12.13 -8.50 -3.04
N GLY A 13 10.90 -8.75 -3.51
CA GLY A 13 10.16 -7.75 -4.28
C GLY A 13 9.78 -6.55 -3.42
N LEU A 14 9.11 -6.79 -2.29
CA LEU A 14 8.64 -5.75 -1.37
C LEU A 14 9.63 -5.58 -0.20
N LEU A 15 10.15 -4.37 -0.02
CA LEU A 15 11.13 -4.02 1.01
C LEU A 15 10.53 -3.26 2.17
N GLY A 16 9.50 -2.46 1.91
CA GLY A 16 8.82 -1.64 2.90
C GLY A 16 7.41 -1.30 2.48
N PHE A 17 6.58 -1.03 3.48
CA PHE A 17 5.22 -0.59 3.31
C PHE A 17 4.94 0.58 4.24
N GLN A 18 4.31 1.65 3.72
CA GLN A 18 3.89 2.77 4.55
C GLN A 18 2.40 3.01 4.33
N LEU A 19 1.71 3.39 5.40
CA LEU A 19 0.30 3.74 5.35
C LEU A 19 0.01 4.90 6.29
N GLY A 20 -0.75 5.87 5.80
CA GLY A 20 -1.17 7.05 6.54
C GLY A 20 -2.66 7.29 6.41
N ASN A 21 -3.25 7.85 7.46
CA ASN A 21 -4.67 8.15 7.57
C ASN A 21 -5.57 6.93 7.31
N PHE A 22 -5.16 5.76 7.78
CA PHE A 22 -5.80 4.47 7.53
C PHE A 22 -6.14 3.75 8.85
N LYS A 23 -7.40 3.45 9.07
CA LYS A 23 -7.92 2.75 10.27
C LYS A 23 -7.36 3.31 11.58
N ALA A 24 -6.50 2.55 12.27
CA ALA A 24 -5.89 2.94 13.54
C ALA A 24 -4.81 4.03 13.40
N PHE A 25 -4.30 4.26 12.20
CA PHE A 25 -3.14 5.13 11.97
C PHE A 25 -3.56 6.50 11.43
N ALA A 26 -3.38 7.54 12.25
CA ALA A 26 -3.54 8.93 11.84
C ALA A 26 -2.35 9.41 11.02
N GLU A 27 -1.16 9.16 11.55
CA GLU A 27 0.12 9.53 10.94
C GLU A 27 0.65 8.37 10.11
N THR A 28 1.50 8.69 9.14
CA THR A 28 2.15 7.70 8.28
C THR A 28 3.05 6.79 9.11
N GLN A 29 2.76 5.50 9.07
CA GLN A 29 3.56 4.44 9.69
C GLN A 29 4.39 3.74 8.63
N SER A 30 5.67 3.53 8.92
CA SER A 30 6.59 2.80 8.04
C SER A 30 6.88 1.42 8.63
N ILE A 31 6.60 0.40 7.84
CA ILE A 31 6.76 -1.00 8.21
C ILE A 31 7.83 -1.61 7.30
N PRO A 32 9.01 -1.94 7.82
CA PRO A 32 10.01 -2.65 7.04
C PRO A 32 9.56 -4.08 6.77
N ILE A 33 9.58 -4.50 5.52
CA ILE A 33 9.25 -5.86 5.12
C ILE A 33 10.53 -6.68 5.02
N ARG A 34 10.56 -7.79 5.73
CA ARG A 34 11.67 -8.74 5.78
C ARG A 34 11.12 -10.15 5.48
N PRO A 35 11.98 -11.16 5.21
CA PRO A 35 11.50 -12.54 5.01
C PRO A 35 10.61 -13.04 6.15
N LEU A 36 10.88 -12.56 7.35
CA LEU A 36 10.03 -12.74 8.52
C LEU A 36 9.84 -11.37 9.18
N THR A 37 8.62 -10.85 9.19
CA THR A 37 8.23 -9.63 9.88
C THR A 37 7.17 -9.98 10.92
N LEU A 38 7.46 -9.77 12.19
CA LEU A 38 6.54 -10.03 13.29
C LEU A 38 5.96 -8.72 13.79
N ILE A 39 4.63 -8.68 13.94
CA ILE A 39 3.91 -7.49 14.41
C ILE A 39 3.28 -7.82 15.78
N PHE A 40 3.74 -7.13 16.82
CA PHE A 40 3.25 -7.28 18.17
C PHE A 40 2.54 -6.02 18.66
N GLY A 41 1.68 -6.17 19.63
CA GLY A 41 1.01 -5.05 20.28
C GLY A 41 -0.31 -5.46 20.92
N ALA A 42 -0.89 -4.54 21.70
CA ALA A 42 -2.19 -4.72 22.33
C ALA A 42 -3.31 -4.96 21.30
N ASN A 43 -4.46 -5.45 21.75
CA ASN A 43 -5.64 -5.51 20.89
C ASN A 43 -6.01 -4.10 20.43
N SER A 44 -6.49 -3.98 19.19
CA SER A 44 -6.84 -2.71 18.56
C SER A 44 -5.67 -1.73 18.28
N SER A 45 -4.41 -2.16 18.46
CA SER A 45 -3.23 -1.32 18.16
C SER A 45 -2.93 -1.14 16.66
N GLY A 46 -3.76 -1.65 15.78
CA GLY A 46 -3.57 -1.51 14.33
C GLY A 46 -2.85 -2.67 13.63
N LYS A 47 -2.55 -3.78 14.32
CA LYS A 47 -1.89 -4.95 13.69
C LYS A 47 -2.59 -5.42 12.41
N SER A 48 -3.90 -5.64 12.49
CA SER A 48 -4.70 -6.02 11.33
C SER A 48 -4.82 -4.89 10.28
N SER A 49 -4.67 -3.63 10.69
CA SER A 49 -4.71 -2.50 9.75
C SER A 49 -3.56 -2.55 8.75
N VAL A 50 -2.37 -3.02 9.16
CA VAL A 50 -1.24 -3.23 8.25
C VAL A 50 -1.58 -4.25 7.16
N ILE A 51 -2.15 -5.39 7.56
CA ILE A 51 -2.57 -6.45 6.62
C ILE A 51 -3.65 -5.91 5.69
N HIS A 52 -4.66 -5.24 6.23
CA HIS A 52 -5.75 -4.65 5.45
C HIS A 52 -5.23 -3.61 4.44
N GLY A 53 -4.22 -2.81 4.80
CA GLY A 53 -3.58 -1.87 3.90
C GLY A 53 -2.87 -2.55 2.74
N LEU A 54 -2.11 -3.63 3.00
CA LEU A 54 -1.47 -4.43 1.96
C LEU A 54 -2.49 -5.08 1.02
N LEU A 55 -3.60 -5.59 1.56
CA LEU A 55 -4.67 -6.18 0.76
C LEU A 55 -5.37 -5.13 -0.12
N LEU A 56 -5.58 -3.92 0.41
CA LEU A 56 -6.11 -2.79 -0.37
C LEU A 56 -5.20 -2.44 -1.55
N VAL A 57 -3.89 -2.34 -1.30
CA VAL A 57 -2.91 -2.08 -2.36
C VAL A 57 -2.90 -3.19 -3.40
N HIS A 58 -2.89 -4.46 -2.97
CA HIS A 58 -2.94 -5.59 -3.88
C HIS A 58 -4.18 -5.52 -4.78
N HIS A 59 -5.34 -5.28 -4.18
CA HIS A 59 -6.59 -5.14 -4.93
C HIS A 59 -6.53 -3.97 -5.94
N ALA A 60 -6.03 -2.81 -5.50
CA ALA A 60 -5.92 -1.63 -6.36
C ALA A 60 -4.99 -1.86 -7.57
N LEU A 61 -3.89 -2.57 -7.37
CA LEU A 61 -2.94 -2.89 -8.43
C LEU A 61 -3.45 -3.97 -9.39
N ASP A 62 -4.20 -4.94 -8.88
CA ASP A 62 -4.73 -6.06 -9.67
C ASP A 62 -5.97 -5.66 -10.48
N SER A 63 -6.93 -4.98 -9.84
CA SER A 63 -8.21 -4.63 -10.47
C SER A 63 -8.25 -3.23 -11.11
N GLY A 64 -7.29 -2.36 -10.79
CA GLY A 64 -7.34 -0.94 -11.13
C GLY A 64 -8.42 -0.16 -10.36
N GLN A 65 -9.04 -0.77 -9.36
CA GLN A 65 -10.12 -0.18 -8.58
C GLN A 65 -9.70 0.01 -7.13
N VAL A 66 -10.16 1.09 -6.53
CA VAL A 66 -9.96 1.39 -5.10
C VAL A 66 -11.28 1.42 -4.33
N ASP A 67 -12.37 1.08 -4.99
CA ASP A 67 -13.65 0.84 -4.32
C ASP A 67 -13.64 -0.56 -3.72
N VAL A 68 -13.34 -0.60 -2.45
CA VAL A 68 -13.20 -1.82 -1.65
C VAL A 68 -14.38 -2.00 -0.71
N SER A 69 -15.57 -1.95 -1.25
CA SER A 69 -16.70 -2.57 -0.55
C SER A 69 -16.47 -4.09 -0.42
N ARG A 70 -15.78 -4.69 -1.39
CA ARG A 70 -15.37 -6.11 -1.35
C ARG A 70 -14.03 -6.30 -2.07
N THR A 71 -13.02 -6.80 -1.38
CA THR A 71 -11.77 -7.28 -2.00
C THR A 71 -11.83 -8.80 -2.07
N ALA A 72 -11.81 -9.36 -3.28
CA ALA A 72 -11.67 -10.80 -3.47
C ALA A 72 -10.19 -11.19 -3.49
N LEU A 73 -9.75 -12.02 -2.56
CA LEU A 73 -8.43 -12.63 -2.53
C LEU A 73 -8.62 -14.14 -2.39
N GLY A 74 -8.17 -14.88 -3.40
CA GLY A 74 -8.17 -16.34 -3.33
C GLY A 74 -9.54 -17.00 -3.16
N GLY A 75 -10.63 -16.36 -3.60
CA GLY A 75 -11.99 -16.88 -3.48
C GLY A 75 -12.77 -16.36 -2.27
N ASP A 76 -12.10 -15.82 -1.26
CA ASP A 76 -12.74 -15.15 -0.13
C ASP A 76 -12.66 -13.63 -0.30
N SER A 77 -13.80 -12.93 -0.13
CA SER A 77 -13.85 -11.48 -0.18
C SER A 77 -13.51 -10.90 1.18
N LEU A 78 -12.48 -10.06 1.23
CA LEU A 78 -12.24 -9.20 2.39
C LEU A 78 -13.10 -7.94 2.25
N ASP A 79 -14.09 -7.80 3.12
CA ASP A 79 -14.90 -6.59 3.21
C ASP A 79 -14.21 -5.58 4.11
N LEU A 80 -13.75 -4.46 3.55
CA LEU A 80 -13.23 -3.33 4.32
C LEU A 80 -14.32 -2.33 4.70
N GLY A 81 -15.57 -2.58 4.30
CA GLY A 81 -16.74 -1.77 4.66
C GLY A 81 -16.84 -0.43 3.93
N GLY A 82 -16.11 -0.27 2.81
CA GLY A 82 -16.04 0.98 2.05
C GLY A 82 -15.13 2.04 2.69
N PHE A 83 -14.93 3.16 1.97
CA PHE A 83 -13.93 4.17 2.31
C PHE A 83 -14.05 4.71 3.75
N ARG A 84 -15.27 5.04 4.20
CA ARG A 84 -15.52 5.56 5.54
C ARG A 84 -15.11 4.59 6.67
N GLN A 85 -15.07 3.29 6.39
CA GLN A 85 -14.71 2.29 7.39
C GLN A 85 -13.20 2.10 7.53
N PHE A 86 -12.44 2.46 6.50
CA PHE A 86 -10.99 2.32 6.57
C PHE A 86 -10.22 3.65 6.64
N VAL A 87 -10.82 4.79 6.31
CA VAL A 87 -10.19 6.08 6.59
C VAL A 87 -10.15 6.33 8.11
N HIS A 88 -9.06 6.92 8.59
CA HIS A 88 -8.89 7.19 10.01
C HIS A 88 -10.03 8.08 10.54
N ARG A 89 -10.58 7.74 11.72
CA ARG A 89 -11.70 8.43 12.37
C ARG A 89 -12.96 8.61 11.52
N ARG A 90 -13.06 7.89 10.39
CA ARG A 90 -14.16 8.05 9.41
C ARG A 90 -14.24 9.44 8.77
N GLU A 91 -13.14 10.18 8.79
CA GLU A 91 -13.00 11.51 8.20
C GLU A 91 -12.85 11.37 6.67
N ALA A 92 -13.99 11.19 5.97
CA ALA A 92 -14.02 10.86 4.55
C ALA A 92 -13.53 11.98 3.62
N GLU A 93 -13.34 13.18 4.11
CA GLU A 93 -12.69 14.32 3.47
C GLU A 93 -11.16 14.18 3.39
N ARG A 94 -10.57 13.34 4.20
CA ARG A 94 -9.15 13.04 4.17
C ARG A 94 -8.82 11.99 3.13
N ARG A 95 -7.56 12.00 2.71
CA ARG A 95 -6.99 11.02 1.79
C ARG A 95 -6.18 9.98 2.55
N VAL A 96 -6.25 8.75 2.11
CA VAL A 96 -5.40 7.65 2.56
C VAL A 96 -4.18 7.60 1.66
N GLU A 97 -3.00 7.53 2.25
CA GLU A 97 -1.73 7.36 1.56
C GLU A 97 -1.19 5.95 1.82
N LEU A 98 -0.81 5.28 0.74
CA LEU A 98 -0.23 3.94 0.75
C LEU A 98 1.05 3.98 -0.08
N VAL A 99 2.15 3.53 0.51
CA VAL A 99 3.45 3.56 -0.15
C VAL A 99 4.08 2.18 -0.13
N LEU A 100 4.52 1.71 -1.29
CA LEU A 100 5.31 0.49 -1.46
C LEU A 100 6.75 0.85 -1.77
N GLU A 101 7.68 0.25 -1.07
CA GLU A 101 9.09 0.26 -1.41
C GLU A 101 9.48 -1.10 -1.98
N LEU A 102 9.92 -1.10 -3.24
CA LEU A 102 10.19 -2.31 -4.02
C LEU A 102 11.67 -2.41 -4.37
N SER A 103 12.21 -3.64 -4.38
CA SER A 103 13.51 -3.89 -5.00
C SER A 103 13.39 -3.87 -6.53
N THR A 104 14.25 -3.11 -7.18
CA THR A 104 14.31 -3.09 -8.65
C THR A 104 14.96 -4.36 -9.22
N ASP A 105 15.68 -5.13 -8.41
CA ASP A 105 16.33 -6.37 -8.83
C ASP A 105 15.33 -7.45 -9.26
N THR A 106 14.07 -7.35 -8.79
CA THR A 106 12.98 -8.30 -9.14
C THR A 106 12.19 -7.90 -10.36
N LEU A 107 12.34 -6.66 -10.82
CA LEU A 107 11.59 -6.15 -11.96
C LEU A 107 12.08 -6.76 -13.28
N ARG A 108 11.16 -6.93 -14.20
CA ARG A 108 11.43 -7.48 -15.54
C ARG A 108 10.75 -6.62 -16.63
N GLY A 109 11.22 -6.77 -17.86
CA GLY A 109 10.62 -6.12 -19.02
C GLY A 109 10.73 -4.59 -19.00
N ASN A 110 9.66 -3.93 -19.42
CA ASN A 110 9.62 -2.46 -19.55
C ASN A 110 9.72 -1.74 -18.20
N ALA A 111 9.14 -2.31 -17.14
CA ALA A 111 9.24 -1.76 -15.79
C ALA A 111 10.70 -1.67 -15.32
N TRP A 112 11.52 -2.68 -15.61
CA TRP A 112 12.95 -2.64 -15.30
C TRP A 112 13.67 -1.49 -16.01
N ARG A 113 13.38 -1.25 -17.30
CA ARG A 113 14.01 -0.16 -18.08
C ARG A 113 13.73 1.21 -17.48
N LEU A 114 12.53 1.43 -16.97
CA LEU A 114 12.12 2.71 -16.38
C LEU A 114 12.69 2.89 -14.98
N LEU A 115 12.71 1.85 -14.17
CA LEU A 115 12.98 1.92 -12.73
C LEU A 115 14.39 1.48 -12.34
N SER A 116 15.22 0.97 -13.27
CA SER A 116 16.58 0.46 -13.00
C SER A 116 17.63 1.52 -12.64
N ARG A 117 17.22 2.80 -12.59
CA ARG A 117 18.11 3.91 -12.20
C ARG A 117 18.54 3.88 -10.73
N GLY A 118 17.94 3.02 -9.91
CA GLY A 118 18.25 2.82 -8.49
C GLY A 118 18.02 1.38 -8.08
N ARG A 119 18.47 1.01 -6.88
CA ARG A 119 18.22 -0.33 -6.31
C ARG A 119 16.82 -0.49 -5.76
N THR A 120 16.13 0.61 -5.53
CA THR A 120 14.76 0.64 -5.00
C THR A 120 13.89 1.56 -5.84
N ALA A 121 12.62 1.20 -5.92
CA ALA A 121 11.57 2.03 -6.46
C ALA A 121 10.50 2.23 -5.37
N LYS A 122 9.94 3.44 -5.31
CA LYS A 122 8.86 3.80 -4.38
C LYS A 122 7.61 4.07 -5.20
N VAL A 123 6.52 3.42 -4.83
CA VAL A 123 5.20 3.61 -5.45
C VAL A 123 4.27 4.20 -4.40
N THR A 124 3.75 5.38 -4.66
CA THR A 124 2.81 6.07 -3.77
C THR A 124 1.42 6.12 -4.40
N LEU A 125 0.44 5.64 -3.66
CA LEU A 125 -0.97 5.67 -4.02
C LEU A 125 -1.72 6.60 -3.07
N THR A 126 -2.48 7.55 -3.59
CA THR A 126 -3.34 8.42 -2.79
C THR A 126 -4.80 8.15 -3.15
N VAL A 127 -5.55 7.67 -2.17
CA VAL A 127 -6.97 7.28 -2.32
C VAL A 127 -7.86 8.20 -1.50
N GLY A 128 -9.01 8.57 -2.04
CA GLY A 128 -9.95 9.43 -1.33
C GLY A 128 -11.32 9.51 -1.98
N MET A 129 -12.21 10.24 -1.33
CA MET A 129 -13.53 10.58 -1.90
C MET A 129 -13.42 11.85 -2.73
N PRO A 130 -14.17 11.98 -3.84
CA PRO A 130 -14.40 13.26 -4.48
C PRO A 130 -15.07 14.23 -3.50
N LEU A 131 -14.58 15.47 -3.44
CA LEU A 131 -15.11 16.50 -2.57
C LEU A 131 -15.83 17.58 -3.39
N ASP A 132 -16.87 18.16 -2.81
CA ASP A 132 -17.55 19.34 -3.34
C ASP A 132 -16.76 20.63 -3.06
N ASP A 133 -17.26 21.76 -3.53
CA ASP A 133 -16.66 23.09 -3.35
C ASP A 133 -16.55 23.51 -1.86
N ARG A 134 -17.24 22.81 -0.97
CA ARG A 134 -17.19 23.01 0.48
C ARG A 134 -16.28 22.03 1.19
N GLY A 135 -15.54 21.19 0.43
CA GLY A 135 -14.64 20.19 0.95
C GLY A 135 -15.35 18.97 1.57
N LYS A 136 -16.62 18.72 1.22
CA LYS A 136 -17.35 17.55 1.73
C LYS A 136 -17.46 16.45 0.68
N PRO A 137 -17.43 15.17 1.08
CA PRO A 137 -17.60 14.06 0.17
C PRO A 137 -18.91 14.14 -0.60
N VAL A 138 -18.82 14.06 -1.92
CA VAL A 138 -19.99 14.09 -2.82
C VAL A 138 -20.82 12.82 -2.61
N SER A 139 -22.11 12.99 -2.38
CA SER A 139 -23.04 11.87 -2.17
C SER A 139 -23.14 10.99 -3.42
N GLY A 140 -23.19 9.67 -3.24
CA GLY A 140 -23.30 8.71 -4.35
C GLY A 140 -22.02 8.49 -5.16
N GLN A 141 -20.92 9.17 -4.81
CA GLN A 141 -19.62 8.91 -5.42
C GLN A 141 -18.88 7.80 -4.68
N VAL A 142 -18.01 7.11 -5.42
CA VAL A 142 -17.10 6.08 -4.90
C VAL A 142 -15.69 6.63 -4.69
N PRO A 143 -14.87 6.02 -3.83
CA PRO A 143 -13.48 6.43 -3.66
C PRO A 143 -12.71 6.26 -4.97
N ARG A 144 -11.73 7.16 -5.19
CA ARG A 144 -10.90 7.19 -6.39
C ARG A 144 -9.43 7.23 -6.03
N LEU A 145 -8.62 6.75 -6.94
CA LEU A 145 -7.19 6.99 -6.94
C LEU A 145 -6.95 8.43 -7.44
N PHE A 146 -6.42 9.29 -6.57
CA PHE A 146 -6.13 10.69 -6.89
C PHE A 146 -4.75 10.89 -7.46
N SER A 147 -3.77 10.17 -6.96
CA SER A 147 -2.42 10.17 -7.51
C SER A 147 -1.82 8.77 -7.48
N TYR A 148 -1.00 8.52 -8.46
CA TYR A 148 -0.12 7.36 -8.59
C TYR A 148 1.25 7.91 -8.96
N GLU A 149 2.20 7.81 -8.04
CA GLU A 149 3.54 8.34 -8.21
C GLU A 149 4.55 7.21 -8.12
N VAL A 150 5.53 7.23 -9.00
CA VAL A 150 6.63 6.26 -9.01
C VAL A 150 7.94 7.01 -8.97
N GLU A 151 8.75 6.72 -7.99
CA GLU A 151 10.10 7.25 -7.85
C GLU A 151 11.13 6.12 -7.98
N ALA A 152 12.20 6.37 -8.73
CA ALA A 152 13.32 5.45 -8.81
C ALA A 152 14.64 6.22 -8.79
N GLY A 153 15.59 5.82 -7.93
CA GLY A 153 16.87 6.52 -7.78
C GLY A 153 16.71 7.97 -7.33
N GLY A 154 15.67 8.30 -6.55
CA GLY A 154 15.40 9.65 -6.05
C GLY A 154 14.81 10.63 -7.08
N LYS A 155 14.31 10.13 -8.20
CA LYS A 155 13.62 10.94 -9.23
C LYS A 155 12.26 10.36 -9.52
N SER A 156 11.27 11.24 -9.68
CA SER A 156 9.94 10.89 -10.21
C SER A 156 10.07 10.42 -11.67
N VAL A 157 9.35 9.38 -12.02
CA VAL A 157 9.37 8.72 -13.34
C VAL A 157 8.02 8.87 -14.00
#